data_93a3ce5c8ea4be76e6c912123751ac56
#
_entry.id   93a3ce5c8ea4be76e6c912123751ac56
#
_cell.length_a   1.000
_cell.length_b   1.000
_cell.length_c   1.000
_cell.angle_alpha   90.00
_cell.angle_beta   90.00
_cell.angle_gamma   90.00
#
_symmetry.space_group_name_H-M   'P 1'
#
loop_
_entity.id
_entity.type
_entity.pdbx_description
1 polymer ?
#
loop_
_entity_poly.entity_id
_entity_poly.type
_entity_poly.pdbx_seq_one_letter_code
_entity_poly.pdbx_strand_id
1 'polypeptide(L)'
;MTDTDLIAERENQTPAELTLSLCKDLSMTLAKFPKVRLGHFPTPLEPMDRLSEQLGGPRLWVKRDDCTGLSTGGNKTRKLEYLMAVAQEEGADTIITQGATQSNHARQTTAAAAKLGMACHILLEDRTGSNDPNYILNGNVLLDRLHGASVSKRGGGIDMNDEMETLADKLRADGKQPYIIPGGG
;
A
#
# COMPACT_ATOMS: atom_id res chain seq x y z
N MET A 1 27.85 -18.43 19.08
CA MET A 1 27.65 -18.64 17.64
C MET A 1 28.18 -17.41 16.96
N THR A 2 29.24 -17.53 16.18
CA THR A 2 29.85 -16.40 15.47
C THR A 2 29.17 -16.20 14.13
N ASP A 3 29.27 -15.00 13.53
CA ASP A 3 28.71 -14.74 12.18
C ASP A 3 29.21 -15.75 11.13
N THR A 4 30.39 -16.31 11.33
CA THR A 4 31.00 -17.33 10.48
C THR A 4 30.26 -18.68 10.56
N ASP A 5 29.74 -19.05 11.73
CA ASP A 5 28.98 -20.29 11.93
C ASP A 5 27.60 -20.21 11.23
N LEU A 6 26.98 -19.03 11.22
CA LEU A 6 25.71 -18.75 10.55
C LEU A 6 25.83 -18.76 9.01
N ILE A 7 26.97 -18.37 8.46
CA ILE A 7 27.24 -18.39 7.01
C ILE A 7 27.44 -19.84 6.54
N ALA A 8 28.20 -20.65 7.29
CA ALA A 8 28.47 -22.05 6.96
C ALA A 8 27.22 -22.96 7.01
N GLU A 9 26.26 -22.68 7.92
CA GLU A 9 24.98 -23.40 7.95
C GLU A 9 24.08 -23.05 6.75
N ARG A 10 24.19 -21.86 6.17
CA ARG A 10 23.41 -21.44 5.01
C ARG A 10 23.91 -22.00 3.68
N GLU A 11 25.19 -22.29 3.56
CA GLU A 11 25.79 -22.85 2.35
C GLU A 11 25.36 -24.31 2.05
N ASN A 12 24.88 -25.02 3.06
CA ASN A 12 24.40 -26.41 2.92
C ASN A 12 22.89 -26.56 2.79
N GLN A 13 22.12 -25.46 2.78
CA GLN A 13 20.67 -25.50 2.65
C GLN A 13 20.23 -25.46 1.18
N THR A 14 19.22 -26.25 0.85
CA THR A 14 18.58 -26.17 -0.45
C THR A 14 17.88 -24.81 -0.61
N PRO A 15 17.70 -24.30 -1.84
CA PRO A 15 16.97 -23.04 -2.08
C PRO A 15 15.57 -23.01 -1.44
N ALA A 16 14.91 -24.16 -1.32
CA ALA A 16 13.61 -24.28 -0.68
C ALA A 16 13.71 -24.12 0.85
N GLU A 17 14.72 -24.70 1.48
CA GLU A 17 14.97 -24.58 2.93
C GLU A 17 15.40 -23.17 3.32
N LEU A 18 16.25 -22.52 2.48
CA LEU A 18 16.64 -21.12 2.66
C LEU A 18 15.42 -20.19 2.58
N THR A 19 14.53 -20.43 1.60
CA THR A 19 13.31 -19.65 1.43
C THR A 19 12.36 -19.86 2.62
N LEU A 20 12.24 -21.08 3.11
CA LEU A 20 11.38 -21.40 4.26
C LEU A 20 11.92 -20.81 5.57
N SER A 21 13.24 -20.82 5.78
CA SER A 21 13.91 -20.22 6.92
C SER A 21 13.76 -18.70 6.92
N LEU A 22 14.05 -18.04 5.80
CA LEU A 22 13.85 -16.60 5.62
C LEU A 22 12.37 -16.17 5.81
N CYS A 23 11.42 -16.99 5.32
CA CYS A 23 10.01 -16.72 5.55
C CYS A 23 9.58 -16.86 7.01
N LYS A 24 10.16 -17.82 7.76
CA LYS A 24 9.90 -17.98 9.20
C LYS A 24 10.47 -16.81 9.99
N ASP A 25 11.69 -16.38 9.70
CA ASP A 25 12.34 -15.26 10.38
C ASP A 25 11.60 -13.95 10.13
N LEU A 26 11.18 -13.70 8.87
CA LEU A 26 10.40 -12.53 8.50
C LEU A 26 8.99 -12.54 9.13
N SER A 27 8.31 -13.69 9.16
CA SER A 27 6.99 -13.80 9.78
C SER A 27 7.05 -13.57 11.29
N MET A 28 8.09 -14.04 11.97
CA MET A 28 8.30 -13.78 13.39
C MET A 28 8.57 -12.31 13.70
N THR A 29 9.25 -11.57 12.80
CA THR A 29 9.53 -10.15 12.97
C THR A 29 8.27 -9.31 12.76
N LEU A 30 7.46 -9.61 11.74
CA LEU A 30 6.22 -8.88 11.44
C LEU A 30 5.06 -9.22 12.38
N ALA A 31 5.08 -10.40 13.02
CA ALA A 31 4.05 -10.80 14.00
C ALA A 31 3.98 -9.90 15.24
N LYS A 32 4.97 -9.02 15.46
CA LYS A 32 4.98 -8.04 16.56
C LYS A 32 4.10 -6.82 16.29
N PHE A 33 3.74 -6.58 15.04
CA PHE A 33 2.97 -5.42 14.65
C PHE A 33 1.49 -5.74 14.53
N PRO A 34 0.60 -4.84 14.97
CA PRO A 34 -0.84 -4.98 14.78
C PRO A 34 -1.17 -5.11 13.30
N LYS A 35 -2.14 -5.93 12.98
CA LYS A 35 -2.51 -6.21 11.60
C LYS A 35 -4.00 -6.46 11.44
N VAL A 36 -4.65 -5.74 10.51
CA VAL A 36 -6.03 -6.01 10.09
C VAL A 36 -6.05 -6.76 8.76
N ARG A 37 -7.03 -7.61 8.56
CA ARG A 37 -7.17 -8.37 7.32
C ARG A 37 -7.93 -7.55 6.27
N LEU A 38 -7.23 -7.07 5.26
CA LEU A 38 -7.81 -6.30 4.15
C LEU A 38 -7.92 -7.11 2.87
N GLY A 39 -6.91 -7.92 2.56
CA GLY A 39 -6.78 -8.62 1.30
C GLY A 39 -6.80 -10.14 1.39
N HIS A 40 -6.67 -10.76 0.21
CA HIS A 40 -6.54 -12.21 0.06
C HIS A 40 -5.06 -12.58 0.00
N PHE A 41 -4.59 -13.30 1.01
CA PHE A 41 -3.20 -13.75 1.13
C PHE A 41 -3.14 -15.23 1.48
N PRO A 42 -2.08 -15.95 1.02
CA PRO A 42 -0.99 -15.50 0.18
C PRO A 42 -1.42 -15.27 -1.27
N THR A 43 -0.83 -14.25 -1.94
CA THR A 43 -1.01 -14.08 -3.38
C THR A 43 -0.14 -15.08 -4.15
N PRO A 44 -0.54 -15.53 -5.36
CA PRO A 44 0.26 -16.45 -6.16
C PRO A 44 1.65 -15.91 -6.50
N LEU A 45 2.60 -16.82 -6.68
CA LEU A 45 3.90 -16.59 -7.29
C LEU A 45 4.00 -17.47 -8.53
N GLU A 46 3.98 -16.88 -9.72
CA GLU A 46 3.86 -17.57 -11.00
C GLU A 46 5.14 -17.42 -11.82
N PRO A 47 5.64 -18.49 -12.48
CA PRO A 47 6.77 -18.39 -13.39
C PRO A 47 6.37 -17.70 -14.69
N MET A 48 7.28 -16.93 -15.26
CA MET A 48 7.15 -16.25 -16.55
C MET A 48 8.04 -16.96 -17.58
N ASP A 49 7.75 -18.25 -17.87
CA ASP A 49 8.63 -19.13 -18.63
C ASP A 49 8.91 -18.58 -20.03
N ARG A 50 7.88 -18.17 -20.79
CA ARG A 50 8.05 -17.62 -22.16
C ARG A 50 8.92 -16.37 -22.19
N LEU A 51 8.76 -15.48 -21.21
CA LEU A 51 9.57 -14.26 -21.13
C LEU A 51 11.02 -14.59 -20.72
N SER A 52 11.19 -15.53 -19.80
CA SER A 52 12.51 -16.01 -19.36
C SER A 52 13.28 -16.63 -20.54
N GLU A 53 12.62 -17.47 -21.33
CA GLU A 53 13.21 -18.07 -22.54
C GLU A 53 13.59 -17.00 -23.58
N GLN A 54 12.70 -16.06 -23.86
CA GLN A 54 12.93 -14.99 -24.84
C GLN A 54 14.12 -14.10 -24.48
N LEU A 55 14.29 -13.82 -23.18
CA LEU A 55 15.38 -12.98 -22.69
C LEU A 55 16.71 -13.72 -22.54
N GLY A 56 16.71 -15.05 -22.48
CA GLY A 56 17.91 -15.88 -22.37
C GLY A 56 18.71 -15.66 -21.08
N GLY A 57 18.06 -15.18 -20.01
CA GLY A 57 18.67 -14.83 -18.74
C GLY A 57 18.13 -15.65 -17.57
N PRO A 58 18.09 -15.08 -16.35
CA PRO A 58 17.56 -15.76 -15.18
C PRO A 58 16.07 -16.05 -15.32
N ARG A 59 15.56 -17.06 -14.62
CA ARG A 59 14.12 -17.33 -14.56
C ARG A 59 13.41 -16.17 -13.86
N LEU A 60 12.40 -15.64 -14.56
CA LEU A 60 11.56 -14.55 -14.06
C LEU A 60 10.29 -15.12 -13.43
N TRP A 61 9.86 -14.46 -12.37
CA TRP A 61 8.65 -14.78 -11.63
C TRP A 61 7.83 -13.52 -11.40
N VAL A 62 6.52 -13.64 -11.38
CA VAL A 62 5.61 -12.56 -11.02
C VAL A 62 4.90 -12.87 -9.70
N LYS A 63 5.03 -11.96 -8.73
CA LYS A 63 4.23 -11.97 -7.51
C LYS A 63 2.91 -11.26 -7.79
N ARG A 64 1.81 -12.02 -7.77
CA ARG A 64 0.48 -11.57 -8.21
C ARG A 64 -0.22 -10.71 -7.14
N ASP A 65 0.36 -9.58 -6.82
CA ASP A 65 -0.25 -8.65 -5.86
C ASP A 65 -1.45 -7.87 -6.43
N ASP A 66 -1.68 -7.96 -7.73
CA ASP A 66 -2.94 -7.62 -8.36
C ASP A 66 -4.11 -8.48 -7.83
N CYS A 67 -3.84 -9.70 -7.34
CA CYS A 67 -4.84 -10.61 -6.79
C CYS A 67 -5.16 -10.39 -5.30
N THR A 68 -4.72 -9.29 -4.68
CA THR A 68 -5.04 -9.01 -3.26
C THR A 68 -6.52 -8.72 -3.00
N GLY A 69 -7.29 -8.41 -4.02
CA GLY A 69 -8.76 -8.31 -3.98
C GLY A 69 -9.33 -7.00 -3.43
N LEU A 70 -8.58 -6.21 -2.67
CA LEU A 70 -9.06 -4.93 -2.13
C LEU A 70 -9.16 -3.90 -3.26
N SER A 71 -10.38 -3.52 -3.66
CA SER A 71 -10.64 -2.55 -4.73
C SER A 71 -9.79 -2.80 -5.98
N THR A 72 -10.09 -3.85 -6.71
CA THR A 72 -9.34 -4.30 -7.89
C THR A 72 -7.92 -4.81 -7.63
N GLY A 73 -7.53 -4.97 -6.36
CA GLY A 73 -6.22 -5.49 -5.97
C GLY A 73 -5.08 -4.47 -6.05
N GLY A 74 -3.89 -4.92 -5.65
CA GLY A 74 -2.66 -4.14 -5.71
C GLY A 74 -1.74 -4.35 -4.50
N ASN A 75 -0.48 -4.02 -4.68
CA ASN A 75 0.59 -4.26 -3.69
C ASN A 75 0.47 -3.41 -2.41
N LYS A 76 -0.26 -2.29 -2.46
CA LYS A 76 -0.39 -1.40 -1.30
C LYS A 76 -1.23 -1.99 -0.18
N THR A 77 -2.08 -2.97 -0.48
CA THR A 77 -2.82 -3.72 0.53
C THR A 77 -1.91 -4.31 1.62
N ARG A 78 -0.69 -4.76 1.25
CA ARG A 78 0.27 -5.34 2.22
C ARG A 78 0.63 -4.38 3.34
N LYS A 79 1.03 -3.15 3.02
CA LYS A 79 1.37 -2.15 4.04
C LYS A 79 0.13 -1.60 4.74
N LEU A 80 -0.98 -1.47 4.00
CA LEU A 80 -2.22 -0.95 4.56
C LEU A 80 -2.80 -1.86 5.65
N GLU A 81 -2.57 -3.17 5.62
CA GLU A 81 -2.97 -4.06 6.71
C GLU A 81 -2.33 -3.68 8.06
N TYR A 82 -1.12 -3.12 8.05
CA TYR A 82 -0.43 -2.65 9.26
C TYR A 82 -0.77 -1.19 9.59
N LEU A 83 -0.73 -0.29 8.61
CA LEU A 83 -1.02 1.12 8.82
C LEU A 83 -2.44 1.35 9.33
N MET A 84 -3.42 0.63 8.77
CA MET A 84 -4.81 0.74 9.21
C MET A 84 -5.04 0.11 10.59
N ALA A 85 -4.25 -0.91 10.96
CA ALA A 85 -4.29 -1.46 12.31
C ALA A 85 -3.82 -0.44 13.35
N VAL A 86 -2.70 0.25 13.08
CA VAL A 86 -2.20 1.34 13.94
C VAL A 86 -3.23 2.48 14.02
N ALA A 87 -3.82 2.89 12.90
CA ALA A 87 -4.86 3.91 12.90
C ALA A 87 -6.05 3.53 13.80
N GLN A 88 -6.47 2.26 13.79
CA GLN A 88 -7.53 1.76 14.69
C GLN A 88 -7.11 1.79 16.15
N GLU A 89 -5.88 1.38 16.48
CA GLU A 89 -5.34 1.39 17.85
C GLU A 89 -5.25 2.82 18.40
N GLU A 90 -4.94 3.81 17.55
CA GLU A 90 -4.93 5.23 17.89
C GLU A 90 -6.34 5.87 17.95
N GLY A 91 -7.38 5.10 17.66
CA GLY A 91 -8.75 5.58 17.70
C GLY A 91 -9.13 6.49 16.53
N ALA A 92 -8.42 6.41 15.41
CA ALA A 92 -8.71 7.24 14.24
C ALA A 92 -10.10 6.95 13.66
N ASP A 93 -10.83 7.99 13.32
CA ASP A 93 -12.11 7.95 12.60
C ASP A 93 -11.97 8.38 11.13
N THR A 94 -10.84 8.99 10.79
CA THR A 94 -10.60 9.62 9.50
C THR A 94 -9.17 9.33 9.03
N ILE A 95 -9.02 8.92 7.78
CA ILE A 95 -7.72 8.69 7.14
C ILE A 95 -7.42 9.82 6.17
N ILE A 96 -6.20 10.34 6.21
CA ILE A 96 -5.70 11.32 5.24
C ILE A 96 -4.51 10.69 4.51
N THR A 97 -4.49 10.80 3.19
CA THR A 97 -3.31 10.41 2.40
C THR A 97 -3.20 11.23 1.13
N GLN A 98 -2.07 11.07 0.44
CA GLN A 98 -1.77 11.76 -0.80
C GLN A 98 -1.34 10.80 -1.92
N GLY A 99 -1.36 11.30 -3.14
CA GLY A 99 -0.81 10.61 -4.29
C GLY A 99 -0.88 11.44 -5.56
N ALA A 100 -0.28 10.97 -6.65
CA ALA A 100 -0.54 11.52 -7.96
C ALA A 100 -2.00 11.26 -8.38
N THR A 101 -2.50 11.96 -9.40
CA THR A 101 -3.90 11.85 -9.86
C THR A 101 -4.36 10.39 -10.04
N GLN A 102 -3.54 9.51 -10.65
CA GLN A 102 -3.88 8.09 -10.82
C GLN A 102 -3.13 7.18 -9.85
N SER A 103 -3.11 7.56 -8.56
CA SER A 103 -2.42 6.79 -7.53
C SER A 103 -3.17 5.51 -7.14
N ASN A 104 -2.53 4.34 -7.32
CA ASN A 104 -3.05 3.08 -6.79
C ASN A 104 -2.94 2.99 -5.27
N HIS A 105 -2.04 3.78 -4.65
CA HIS A 105 -1.97 3.90 -3.20
C HIS A 105 -3.22 4.60 -2.66
N ALA A 106 -3.58 5.76 -3.22
CA ALA A 106 -4.78 6.50 -2.84
C ALA A 106 -6.01 5.58 -2.92
N ARG A 107 -6.24 4.94 -4.07
CA ARG A 107 -7.37 4.03 -4.28
C ARG A 107 -7.44 2.89 -3.26
N GLN A 108 -6.34 2.22 -2.98
CA GLN A 108 -6.34 1.13 -1.99
C GLN A 108 -6.54 1.66 -0.57
N THR A 109 -6.07 2.86 -0.26
CA THR A 109 -6.29 3.50 1.05
C THR A 109 -7.76 3.86 1.23
N THR A 110 -8.42 4.43 0.21
CA THR A 110 -9.86 4.73 0.28
C THR A 110 -10.70 3.48 0.48
N ALA A 111 -10.35 2.40 -0.22
CA ALA A 111 -11.02 1.11 -0.07
C ALA A 111 -10.82 0.51 1.33
N ALA A 112 -9.62 0.64 1.90
CA ALA A 112 -9.32 0.17 3.25
C ALA A 112 -10.11 0.96 4.29
N ALA A 113 -10.14 2.29 4.18
CA ALA A 113 -10.92 3.15 5.07
C ALA A 113 -12.41 2.82 4.99
N ALA A 114 -12.99 2.72 3.79
CA ALA A 114 -14.38 2.34 3.60
C ALA A 114 -14.72 0.97 4.22
N LYS A 115 -13.83 -0.03 4.02
CA LYS A 115 -14.00 -1.37 4.61
C LYS A 115 -14.01 -1.36 6.13
N LEU A 116 -13.27 -0.44 6.75
CA LEU A 116 -13.15 -0.31 8.21
C LEU A 116 -14.11 0.72 8.81
N GLY A 117 -14.98 1.34 8.01
CA GLY A 117 -15.97 2.32 8.46
C GLY A 117 -15.37 3.69 8.80
N MET A 118 -14.17 4.02 8.29
CA MET A 118 -13.50 5.29 8.50
C MET A 118 -13.77 6.25 7.35
N ALA A 119 -13.87 7.56 7.65
CA ALA A 119 -13.83 8.59 6.61
C ALA A 119 -12.44 8.63 5.93
N CYS A 120 -12.38 9.10 4.69
CA CYS A 120 -11.11 9.22 3.99
C CYS A 120 -11.02 10.51 3.19
N HIS A 121 -9.91 11.23 3.35
CA HIS A 121 -9.56 12.42 2.57
C HIS A 121 -8.30 12.15 1.75
N ILE A 122 -8.38 12.41 0.45
CA ILE A 122 -7.28 12.21 -0.49
C ILE A 122 -6.87 13.55 -1.09
N LEU A 123 -5.58 13.84 -1.03
CA LEU A 123 -4.97 14.95 -1.74
C LEU A 123 -4.28 14.40 -2.99
N LEU A 124 -4.79 14.74 -4.18
CA LEU A 124 -4.23 14.31 -5.46
C LEU A 124 -3.40 15.42 -6.08
N GLU A 125 -2.10 15.18 -6.20
CA GLU A 125 -1.16 16.07 -6.84
C GLU A 125 -1.26 15.95 -8.37
N ASP A 126 -1.46 17.06 -9.05
CA ASP A 126 -1.38 17.11 -10.50
C ASP A 126 0.07 17.27 -10.95
N ARG A 127 0.69 16.16 -11.34
CA ARG A 127 2.08 16.10 -11.81
C ARG A 127 2.22 16.27 -13.33
N THR A 128 1.12 16.20 -14.05
CA THR A 128 1.14 16.12 -15.51
C THR A 128 0.55 17.34 -16.19
N GLY A 129 -0.25 18.12 -15.50
CA GLY A 129 -1.05 19.21 -16.08
C GLY A 129 -2.10 18.72 -17.09
N SER A 130 -2.42 17.42 -17.09
CA SER A 130 -3.37 16.87 -18.05
C SER A 130 -4.80 17.30 -17.75
N ASN A 131 -5.49 17.75 -18.80
CA ASN A 131 -6.91 18.08 -18.79
C ASN A 131 -7.78 17.00 -19.43
N ASP A 132 -7.21 15.83 -19.78
CA ASP A 132 -8.00 14.70 -20.32
C ASP A 132 -9.00 14.19 -19.27
N PRO A 133 -10.32 14.24 -19.57
CA PRO A 133 -11.33 13.76 -18.64
C PRO A 133 -11.14 12.30 -18.23
N ASN A 134 -10.63 11.45 -19.12
CA ASN A 134 -10.34 10.05 -18.79
C ASN A 134 -9.21 9.91 -17.76
N TYR A 135 -8.23 10.81 -17.78
CA TYR A 135 -7.16 10.80 -16.81
C TYR A 135 -7.60 11.40 -15.46
N ILE A 136 -8.37 12.49 -15.47
CA ILE A 136 -8.70 13.23 -14.25
C ILE A 136 -9.97 12.77 -13.54
N LEU A 137 -10.84 11.99 -14.19
CA LEU A 137 -12.14 11.57 -13.64
C LEU A 137 -12.33 10.07 -13.55
N ASN A 138 -11.63 9.28 -14.37
CA ASN A 138 -11.78 7.81 -14.44
C ASN A 138 -10.64 7.07 -13.69
N GLY A 139 -10.63 5.76 -13.80
CA GLY A 139 -9.60 4.90 -13.21
C GLY A 139 -9.59 4.98 -11.69
N ASN A 140 -8.43 5.22 -11.09
CA ASN A 140 -8.29 5.28 -9.64
C ASN A 140 -9.09 6.44 -9.03
N VAL A 141 -9.17 7.60 -9.70
CA VAL A 141 -9.95 8.77 -9.22
C VAL A 141 -11.45 8.45 -9.11
N LEU A 142 -11.99 7.71 -10.09
CA LEU A 142 -13.37 7.26 -10.02
C LEU A 142 -13.59 6.31 -8.84
N LEU A 143 -12.67 5.36 -8.65
CA LEU A 143 -12.75 4.40 -7.55
C LEU A 143 -12.61 5.08 -6.19
N ASP A 144 -11.75 6.09 -6.05
CA ASP A 144 -11.65 6.90 -4.81
C ASP A 144 -13.01 7.46 -4.41
N ARG A 145 -13.73 8.03 -5.36
CA ARG A 145 -15.08 8.60 -5.14
C ARG A 145 -16.12 7.53 -4.84
N LEU A 146 -16.08 6.40 -5.56
CA LEU A 146 -17.01 5.28 -5.33
C LEU A 146 -16.84 4.66 -3.94
N HIS A 147 -15.60 4.71 -3.38
CA HIS A 147 -15.35 4.32 -1.99
C HIS A 147 -15.80 5.37 -0.96
N GLY A 148 -16.34 6.51 -1.40
CA GLY A 148 -16.84 7.56 -0.53
C GLY A 148 -15.78 8.55 -0.03
N ALA A 149 -14.60 8.58 -0.63
CA ALA A 149 -13.55 9.50 -0.22
C ALA A 149 -13.82 10.94 -0.67
N SER A 150 -13.43 11.90 0.19
CA SER A 150 -13.30 13.30 -0.16
C SER A 150 -12.01 13.52 -0.94
N VAL A 151 -12.13 13.82 -2.23
CA VAL A 151 -10.97 13.98 -3.14
C VAL A 151 -10.72 15.44 -3.43
N SER A 152 -9.54 15.93 -3.10
CA SER A 152 -9.09 17.30 -3.37
C SER A 152 -7.87 17.30 -4.29
N LYS A 153 -7.93 18.10 -5.35
CA LYS A 153 -6.78 18.30 -6.23
C LYS A 153 -5.80 19.32 -5.66
N ARG A 154 -4.52 19.14 -5.93
CA ARG A 154 -3.43 20.05 -5.61
C ARG A 154 -2.57 20.28 -6.85
N GLY A 155 -2.02 21.50 -6.96
CA GLY A 155 -1.04 21.80 -7.99
C GLY A 155 0.25 21.01 -7.80
N GLY A 156 1.03 20.84 -8.87
CA GLY A 156 2.34 20.21 -8.78
C GLY A 156 3.36 21.07 -8.03
N GLY A 157 4.28 20.42 -7.30
CA GLY A 157 5.43 21.07 -6.67
C GLY A 157 5.15 21.73 -5.32
N ILE A 158 3.99 21.52 -4.73
CA ILE A 158 3.68 21.97 -3.35
C ILE A 158 4.12 20.91 -2.33
N ASP A 159 4.36 21.30 -1.09
CA ASP A 159 4.61 20.35 -0.03
C ASP A 159 3.30 19.65 0.37
N MET A 160 3.15 18.42 -0.09
CA MET A 160 1.96 17.65 0.15
C MET A 160 1.84 17.18 1.61
N ASN A 161 2.96 17.11 2.37
CA ASN A 161 2.92 16.73 3.76
C ASN A 161 2.36 17.90 4.59
N ASP A 162 2.79 19.13 4.32
CA ASP A 162 2.24 20.34 4.95
C ASP A 162 0.74 20.48 4.64
N GLU A 163 0.32 20.18 3.42
CA GLU A 163 -1.10 20.18 3.04
C GLU A 163 -1.93 19.14 3.83
N MET A 164 -1.37 17.94 4.05
CA MET A 164 -2.03 16.92 4.86
C MET A 164 -2.13 17.32 6.33
N GLU A 165 -1.07 17.89 6.92
CA GLU A 165 -1.11 18.38 8.30
C GLU A 165 -2.10 19.54 8.46
N THR A 166 -2.10 20.50 7.52
CA THR A 166 -3.08 21.59 7.51
C THR A 166 -4.52 21.07 7.48
N LEU A 167 -4.79 20.02 6.70
CA LEU A 167 -6.10 19.37 6.65
C LEU A 167 -6.40 18.65 7.97
N ALA A 168 -5.42 17.94 8.53
CA ALA A 168 -5.57 17.23 9.79
C ALA A 168 -5.92 18.19 10.94
N ASP A 169 -5.27 19.34 11.00
CA ASP A 169 -5.56 20.36 12.03
C ASP A 169 -7.00 20.89 11.93
N LYS A 170 -7.49 21.12 10.72
CA LYS A 170 -8.89 21.50 10.51
C LYS A 170 -9.85 20.43 10.99
N LEU A 171 -9.57 19.16 10.64
CA LEU A 171 -10.41 18.04 11.08
C LEU A 171 -10.37 17.83 12.59
N ARG A 172 -9.21 18.03 13.23
CA ARG A 172 -9.08 18.00 14.70
C ARG A 172 -9.90 19.13 15.37
N ALA A 173 -9.91 20.32 14.77
CA ALA A 173 -10.75 21.43 15.25
C ALA A 173 -12.25 21.12 15.14
N ASP A 174 -12.64 20.31 14.15
CA ASP A 174 -14.01 19.79 13.97
C ASP A 174 -14.32 18.55 14.84
N GLY A 175 -13.42 18.18 15.76
CA GLY A 175 -13.59 17.06 16.69
C GLY A 175 -13.35 15.67 16.09
N LYS A 176 -12.67 15.59 14.94
CA LYS A 176 -12.28 14.32 14.30
C LYS A 176 -10.92 13.84 14.83
N GLN A 177 -10.65 12.55 14.61
CA GLN A 177 -9.38 11.90 14.95
C GLN A 177 -8.68 11.45 13.65
N PRO A 178 -8.03 12.39 12.92
CA PRO A 178 -7.38 12.03 11.66
C PRO A 178 -6.06 11.29 11.88
N TYR A 179 -5.83 10.24 11.08
CA TYR A 179 -4.57 9.55 10.95
C TYR A 179 -3.98 9.79 9.56
N ILE A 180 -2.75 10.28 9.51
CA ILE A 180 -2.07 10.59 8.24
C ILE A 180 -1.24 9.39 7.80
N ILE A 181 -1.49 8.93 6.57
CA ILE A 181 -0.63 7.97 5.87
C ILE A 181 0.19 8.76 4.84
N PRO A 182 1.50 8.94 5.05
CA PRO A 182 2.34 9.73 4.15
C PRO A 182 2.43 9.14 2.74
N GLY A 183 2.89 9.94 1.80
CA GLY A 183 3.07 9.51 0.42
C GLY A 183 4.05 8.34 0.32
N GLY A 184 3.54 7.20 -0.17
CA GLY A 184 4.32 5.97 -0.21
C GLY A 184 4.10 5.06 1.00
N GLY A 185 3.65 5.58 2.15
CA GLY A 185 3.36 4.87 3.40
C GLY A 185 4.56 4.46 4.17
#